data_3d0b06a5785249eaba067470e43d7ebb
#
_entry.id   3d0b06a5785249eaba067470e43d7ebb
#
_cell.length_a   1.000
_cell.length_b   1.000
_cell.length_c   1.000
_cell.angle_alpha   90.00
_cell.angle_beta   90.00
_cell.angle_gamma   90.00
#
_symmetry.space_group_name_H-M   'P 1'
#
loop_
_entity.id
_entity.type
_entity.pdbx_description
1 polymer ?
#
loop_
_entity_poly.entity_id
_entity_poly.type
_entity_poly.pdbx_seq_one_letter_code
_entity_poly.pdbx_strand_id
1 'polypeptide(L)'
;MTQKVSYKRHLAKTITWRVVGTLDTILLSWIITGNPFTGLKIGLAEVVTKMGLYYLHERLWLKVGIGDSRKRHLIKTVSWRALGTLDTIILSWIISGDPFTGLKIGFAEVVTKMILYYFHERSWYKINFGLDKRKRAKKWRRTS
;
A
#
# COMPACT_ATOMS: atom_id res chain seq x y z
N MET A 1 8.46 29.88 5.74
CA MET A 1 7.37 29.09 5.14
C MET A 1 7.88 27.77 4.67
N THR A 2 7.39 26.70 5.25
CA THR A 2 7.63 25.36 4.76
C THR A 2 6.88 25.17 3.45
N GLN A 3 7.61 24.95 2.38
CA GLN A 3 7.00 24.65 1.11
C GLN A 3 6.38 23.28 1.14
N LYS A 4 5.09 23.24 1.02
CA LYS A 4 4.36 22.00 1.02
C LYS A 4 4.40 21.37 -0.37
N VAL A 5 4.57 20.05 -0.40
CA VAL A 5 4.36 19.28 -1.60
C VAL A 5 2.90 19.47 -2.03
N SER A 6 2.69 19.67 -3.33
CA SER A 6 1.35 19.89 -3.88
C SER A 6 0.40 18.76 -3.50
N TYR A 7 -0.83 19.12 -3.17
CA TYR A 7 -1.89 18.14 -2.92
C TYR A 7 -2.08 17.20 -4.11
N LYS A 8 -1.95 17.74 -5.31
CA LYS A 8 -2.03 16.96 -6.56
C LYS A 8 -0.97 15.86 -6.61
N ARG A 9 0.25 16.14 -6.11
CA ARG A 9 1.32 15.15 -6.06
C ARG A 9 0.97 14.00 -5.09
N HIS A 10 0.48 14.31 -3.90
CA HIS A 10 0.08 13.29 -2.95
C HIS A 10 -1.05 12.42 -3.50
N LEU A 11 -2.03 13.06 -4.13
CA LEU A 11 -3.17 12.34 -4.71
C LEU A 11 -2.71 11.41 -5.84
N ALA A 12 -1.90 11.92 -6.77
CA ALA A 12 -1.38 11.15 -7.89
C ALA A 12 -0.53 9.97 -7.40
N LYS A 13 0.33 10.21 -6.42
CA LYS A 13 1.18 9.17 -5.82
C LYS A 13 0.33 8.08 -5.16
N THR A 14 -0.71 8.45 -4.44
CA THR A 14 -1.63 7.51 -3.79
C THR A 14 -2.37 6.67 -4.83
N ILE A 15 -2.89 7.30 -5.88
CA ILE A 15 -3.61 6.60 -6.94
C ILE A 15 -2.69 5.61 -7.66
N THR A 16 -1.49 6.04 -8.06
CA THR A 16 -0.54 5.17 -8.76
C THR A 16 -0.12 4.00 -7.88
N TRP A 17 0.12 4.23 -6.59
CA TRP A 17 0.45 3.15 -5.67
C TRP A 17 -0.69 2.14 -5.53
N ARG A 18 -1.93 2.60 -5.46
CA ARG A 18 -3.09 1.70 -5.38
C ARG A 18 -3.25 0.88 -6.65
N VAL A 19 -3.03 1.48 -7.82
CA VAL A 19 -3.06 0.77 -9.09
C VAL A 19 -1.98 -0.31 -9.14
N VAL A 20 -0.75 0.05 -8.81
CA VAL A 20 0.38 -0.89 -8.77
C VAL A 20 0.10 -2.03 -7.78
N GLY A 21 -0.37 -1.69 -6.59
CA GLY A 21 -0.68 -2.67 -5.54
C GLY A 21 -1.78 -3.64 -5.96
N THR A 22 -2.83 -3.13 -6.61
CA THR A 22 -3.94 -3.97 -7.09
C THR A 22 -3.48 -4.90 -8.20
N LEU A 23 -2.71 -4.39 -9.16
CA LEU A 23 -2.14 -5.22 -10.23
C LEU A 23 -1.21 -6.31 -9.66
N ASP A 24 -0.40 -5.96 -8.66
CA ASP A 24 0.45 -6.92 -7.96
C ASP A 24 -0.37 -8.06 -7.33
N THR A 25 -1.45 -7.72 -6.61
CA THR A 25 -2.34 -8.71 -6.01
C THR A 25 -2.98 -9.61 -7.06
N ILE A 26 -3.46 -9.02 -8.15
CA ILE A 26 -4.08 -9.78 -9.24
C ILE A 26 -3.09 -10.76 -9.86
N LEU A 27 -1.89 -10.28 -10.18
CA LEU A 27 -0.85 -11.10 -10.80
C LEU A 27 -0.37 -12.22 -9.88
N LEU A 28 -0.08 -11.92 -8.61
CA LEU A 28 0.33 -12.92 -7.64
C LEU A 28 -0.74 -14.00 -7.44
N SER A 29 -1.99 -13.56 -7.27
CA SER A 29 -3.11 -14.47 -7.07
C SER A 29 -3.33 -15.33 -8.29
N TRP A 30 -3.20 -14.75 -9.48
CA TRP A 30 -3.28 -15.51 -10.73
C TRP A 30 -2.18 -16.57 -10.81
N ILE A 31 -0.93 -16.17 -10.58
CA ILE A 31 0.22 -17.11 -10.66
C ILE A 31 0.08 -18.23 -9.64
N ILE A 32 -0.27 -17.91 -8.40
CA ILE A 32 -0.35 -18.88 -7.30
C ILE A 32 -1.56 -19.80 -7.45
N THR A 33 -2.71 -19.28 -7.87
CA THR A 33 -3.93 -20.09 -8.04
C THR A 33 -4.03 -20.73 -9.41
N GLY A 34 -3.30 -20.23 -10.40
CA GLY A 34 -3.39 -20.68 -11.79
C GLY A 34 -4.63 -20.22 -12.51
N ASN A 35 -5.45 -19.36 -11.92
CA ASN A 35 -6.71 -18.89 -12.48
C ASN A 35 -6.77 -17.36 -12.49
N PRO A 36 -6.82 -16.72 -13.69
CA PRO A 36 -6.88 -15.26 -13.77
C PRO A 36 -8.16 -14.67 -13.17
N PHE A 37 -9.28 -15.35 -13.24
CA PHE A 37 -10.53 -14.89 -12.63
C PHE A 37 -10.45 -14.86 -11.12
N THR A 38 -9.85 -15.88 -10.51
CA THR A 38 -9.61 -15.91 -9.06
C THR A 38 -8.71 -14.75 -8.64
N GLY A 39 -7.65 -14.51 -9.40
CA GLY A 39 -6.76 -13.37 -9.16
C GLY A 39 -7.50 -12.03 -9.22
N LEU A 40 -8.32 -11.85 -10.24
CA LEU A 40 -9.12 -10.64 -10.41
C LEU A 40 -10.10 -10.45 -9.24
N LYS A 41 -10.79 -11.49 -8.82
CA LYS A 41 -11.72 -11.46 -7.69
C LYS A 41 -11.01 -11.04 -6.40
N ILE A 42 -9.86 -11.63 -6.12
CA ILE A 42 -9.07 -11.31 -4.92
C ILE A 42 -8.63 -9.85 -4.97
N GLY A 43 -8.08 -9.40 -6.09
CA GLY A 43 -7.61 -8.03 -6.25
C GLY A 43 -8.71 -6.99 -6.05
N LEU A 44 -9.87 -7.20 -6.69
CA LEU A 44 -11.00 -6.28 -6.57
C LEU A 44 -11.62 -6.31 -5.16
N ALA A 45 -11.76 -7.51 -4.58
CA ALA A 45 -12.28 -7.65 -3.23
C ALA A 45 -11.38 -6.93 -2.22
N GLU A 46 -10.06 -7.01 -2.38
CA GLU A 46 -9.11 -6.31 -1.51
C GLU A 46 -9.27 -4.81 -1.55
N VAL A 47 -9.53 -4.23 -2.72
CA VAL A 47 -9.75 -2.78 -2.84
C VAL A 47 -10.88 -2.36 -1.91
N VAL A 48 -12.00 -3.08 -1.94
CA VAL A 48 -13.18 -2.76 -1.11
C VAL A 48 -12.90 -3.01 0.37
N THR A 49 -12.39 -4.18 0.72
CA THR A 49 -12.16 -4.54 2.13
C THR A 49 -11.09 -3.67 2.77
N LYS A 50 -10.02 -3.37 2.05
CA LYS A 50 -8.95 -2.52 2.58
C LYS A 50 -9.42 -1.08 2.78
N MET A 51 -10.30 -0.57 1.94
CA MET A 51 -10.88 0.77 2.16
C MET A 51 -11.69 0.79 3.46
N GLY A 52 -12.54 -0.21 3.66
CA GLY A 52 -13.35 -0.33 4.88
C GLY A 52 -12.48 -0.51 6.14
N LEU A 53 -11.50 -1.39 6.06
CA LEU A 53 -10.56 -1.65 7.17
C LEU A 53 -9.70 -0.43 7.48
N TYR A 54 -9.25 0.29 6.47
CA TYR A 54 -8.48 1.52 6.67
C TYR A 54 -9.30 2.55 7.44
N TYR A 55 -10.56 2.72 7.06
CA TYR A 55 -11.46 3.64 7.75
C TYR A 55 -11.63 3.24 9.22
N LEU A 56 -11.91 1.96 9.49
CA LEU A 56 -12.06 1.46 10.85
C LEU A 56 -10.76 1.60 11.67
N HIS A 57 -9.63 1.28 11.06
CA HIS A 57 -8.32 1.39 11.70
C HIS A 57 -8.03 2.85 12.10
N GLU A 58 -8.28 3.80 11.20
CA GLU A 58 -8.11 5.22 11.49
C GLU A 58 -9.05 5.69 12.60
N ARG A 59 -10.30 5.23 12.59
CA ARG A 59 -11.28 5.57 13.63
C ARG A 59 -10.86 5.06 15.00
N LEU A 60 -10.36 3.82 15.06
CA LEU A 60 -9.88 3.24 16.32
C LEU A 60 -8.67 3.99 16.85
N TRP A 61 -7.74 4.38 15.97
CA TRP A 61 -6.57 5.15 16.40
C TRP A 61 -6.91 6.55 16.89
N LEU A 62 -7.94 7.18 16.34
CA LEU A 62 -8.42 8.47 16.84
C LEU A 62 -8.96 8.37 18.27
N LYS A 63 -9.51 7.23 18.66
CA LYS A 63 -10.00 6.98 20.02
C LYS A 63 -8.87 6.67 21.00
N VAL A 64 -7.73 6.21 20.52
CA VAL A 64 -6.56 5.94 21.37
C VAL A 64 -5.89 7.27 21.67
N GLY A 65 -5.95 7.72 22.92
CA GLY A 65 -5.45 9.03 23.34
C GLY A 65 -3.95 9.15 23.48
N ILE A 66 -3.17 8.36 22.72
CA ILE A 66 -1.72 8.43 22.71
C ILE A 66 -1.29 9.65 21.89
N GLY A 67 -0.41 10.49 22.42
CA GLY A 67 0.06 11.67 21.74
C GLY A 67 0.77 11.40 20.41
N ASP A 68 0.97 12.47 19.64
CA ASP A 68 1.62 12.40 18.35
C ASP A 68 3.14 12.20 18.52
N SER A 69 3.62 10.98 18.36
CA SER A 69 5.01 10.62 18.52
C SER A 69 5.45 9.64 17.44
N ARG A 70 6.77 9.50 17.25
CA ARG A 70 7.32 8.49 16.32
C ARG A 70 6.84 7.08 16.67
N LYS A 71 6.74 6.79 17.97
CA LYS A 71 6.28 5.52 18.49
C LYS A 71 4.84 5.23 18.03
N ARG A 72 3.96 6.22 18.12
CA ARG A 72 2.58 6.12 17.65
C ARG A 72 2.54 5.82 16.15
N HIS A 73 3.29 6.56 15.34
CA HIS A 73 3.34 6.35 13.89
C HIS A 73 3.86 4.97 13.53
N LEU A 74 4.89 4.51 14.23
CA LEU A 74 5.46 3.18 14.00
C LEU A 74 4.44 2.08 14.31
N ILE A 75 3.82 2.15 15.48
CA ILE A 75 2.80 1.16 15.91
C ILE A 75 1.62 1.15 14.94
N LYS A 76 1.16 2.34 14.54
CA LYS A 76 0.06 2.49 13.58
C LYS A 76 0.41 1.84 12.24
N THR A 77 1.62 2.06 11.74
CA THR A 77 2.08 1.47 10.48
C THR A 77 2.16 -0.06 10.58
N VAL A 78 2.75 -0.58 11.65
CA VAL A 78 2.88 -2.02 11.88
C VAL A 78 1.50 -2.67 12.00
N SER A 79 0.61 -2.06 12.77
CA SER A 79 -0.75 -2.60 12.96
C SER A 79 -1.54 -2.59 11.65
N TRP A 80 -1.40 -1.55 10.84
CA TRP A 80 -2.05 -1.49 9.53
C TRP A 80 -1.52 -2.56 8.58
N ARG A 81 -0.19 -2.77 8.56
CA ARG A 81 0.40 -3.81 7.72
C ARG A 81 -0.02 -5.21 8.15
N ALA A 82 -0.07 -5.46 9.46
CA ALA A 82 -0.55 -6.73 9.99
C ALA A 82 -2.01 -6.98 9.60
N LEU A 83 -2.86 -5.98 9.79
CA LEU A 83 -4.28 -6.07 9.43
C LEU A 83 -4.46 -6.28 7.93
N GLY A 84 -3.71 -5.57 7.11
CA GLY A 84 -3.74 -5.72 5.65
C GLY A 84 -3.32 -7.12 5.19
N THR A 85 -2.27 -7.67 5.81
CA THR A 85 -1.81 -9.03 5.49
C THR A 85 -2.85 -10.08 5.89
N LEU A 86 -3.45 -9.94 7.08
CA LEU A 86 -4.53 -10.83 7.51
C LEU A 86 -5.73 -10.75 6.57
N ASP A 87 -6.09 -9.54 6.12
CA ASP A 87 -7.17 -9.34 5.16
C ASP A 87 -6.89 -10.10 3.85
N THR A 88 -5.68 -9.97 3.32
CA THR A 88 -5.27 -10.68 2.11
C THR A 88 -5.34 -12.19 2.29
N ILE A 89 -4.84 -12.71 3.41
CA ILE A 89 -4.85 -14.14 3.71
C ILE A 89 -6.30 -14.66 3.77
N ILE A 90 -7.15 -13.98 4.50
CA ILE A 90 -8.54 -14.38 4.69
C ILE A 90 -9.32 -14.33 3.37
N LEU A 91 -9.20 -13.23 2.62
CA LEU A 91 -9.86 -13.10 1.32
C LEU A 91 -9.40 -14.15 0.33
N SER A 92 -8.09 -14.37 0.26
CA SER A 92 -7.51 -15.36 -0.65
C SER A 92 -7.95 -16.77 -0.27
N TRP A 93 -8.02 -17.06 1.03
CA TRP A 93 -8.55 -18.32 1.53
C TRP A 93 -10.01 -18.52 1.11
N ILE A 94 -10.86 -17.54 1.39
CA ILE A 94 -12.30 -17.64 1.07
C ILE A 94 -12.53 -17.79 -0.43
N ILE A 95 -11.86 -16.99 -1.23
CA ILE A 95 -12.07 -16.95 -2.69
C ILE A 95 -11.46 -18.19 -3.38
N SER A 96 -10.28 -18.63 -2.96
CA SER A 96 -9.61 -19.81 -3.54
C SER A 96 -10.10 -21.12 -2.93
N GLY A 97 -10.66 -21.06 -1.73
CA GLY A 97 -11.10 -22.26 -1.01
C GLY A 97 -9.98 -23.03 -0.31
N ASP A 98 -8.76 -22.53 -0.31
CA ASP A 98 -7.60 -23.21 0.26
C ASP A 98 -6.83 -22.25 1.20
N PRO A 99 -6.72 -22.59 2.51
CA PRO A 99 -5.97 -21.73 3.44
C PRO A 99 -4.47 -21.63 3.12
N PHE A 100 -3.86 -22.67 2.57
CA PHE A 100 -2.45 -22.61 2.17
C PHE A 100 -2.23 -21.63 1.02
N THR A 101 -3.13 -21.60 0.06
CA THR A 101 -3.11 -20.62 -1.02
C THR A 101 -3.21 -19.21 -0.46
N GLY A 102 -4.11 -18.99 0.50
CA GLY A 102 -4.25 -17.71 1.19
C GLY A 102 -2.95 -17.26 1.85
N LEU A 103 -2.28 -18.18 2.57
CA LEU A 103 -1.00 -17.89 3.21
C LEU A 103 0.09 -17.56 2.19
N LYS A 104 0.18 -18.30 1.10
CA LYS A 104 1.15 -18.06 0.03
C LYS A 104 0.97 -16.67 -0.58
N ILE A 105 -0.26 -16.31 -0.89
CA ILE A 105 -0.57 -14.99 -1.47
C ILE A 105 -0.23 -13.88 -0.47
N GLY A 106 -0.64 -14.04 0.78
CA GLY A 106 -0.38 -13.06 1.82
C GLY A 106 1.10 -12.79 2.04
N PHE A 107 1.91 -13.84 2.18
CA PHE A 107 3.36 -13.69 2.36
C PHE A 107 4.05 -13.19 1.10
N ALA A 108 3.66 -13.68 -0.07
CA ALA A 108 4.22 -13.22 -1.33
C ALA A 108 3.96 -11.71 -1.53
N GLU A 109 2.77 -11.24 -1.18
CA GLU A 109 2.44 -9.81 -1.26
C GLU A 109 3.30 -8.96 -0.34
N VAL A 110 3.60 -9.41 0.87
CA VAL A 110 4.46 -8.65 1.78
C VAL A 110 5.79 -8.37 1.09
N VAL A 111 6.40 -9.39 0.50
CA VAL A 111 7.70 -9.27 -0.17
C VAL A 111 7.60 -8.41 -1.43
N THR A 112 6.67 -8.72 -2.32
CA THR A 112 6.55 -8.01 -3.60
C THR A 112 6.14 -6.55 -3.39
N LYS A 113 5.23 -6.27 -2.45
CA LYS A 113 4.82 -4.89 -2.17
C LYS A 113 5.95 -4.07 -1.57
N MET A 114 6.82 -4.66 -0.74
CA MET A 114 8.00 -3.95 -0.25
C MET A 114 8.94 -3.56 -1.39
N ILE A 115 9.19 -4.48 -2.31
CA ILE A 115 10.04 -4.23 -3.48
C ILE A 115 9.40 -3.18 -4.40
N LEU A 116 8.12 -3.34 -4.71
CA LEU A 116 7.39 -2.41 -5.57
C LEU A 116 7.27 -1.03 -4.94
N TYR A 117 7.06 -0.96 -3.62
CA TYR A 117 7.01 0.31 -2.91
C TYR A 117 8.33 1.06 -3.05
N TYR A 118 9.45 0.37 -2.91
CA TYR A 118 10.76 0.97 -3.09
C TYR A 118 10.92 1.56 -4.49
N PHE A 119 10.60 0.79 -5.53
CA PHE A 119 10.69 1.27 -6.92
C PHE A 119 9.70 2.41 -7.19
N HIS A 120 8.50 2.32 -6.65
CA HIS A 120 7.50 3.38 -6.80
C HIS A 120 7.98 4.69 -6.17
N GLU A 121 8.53 4.64 -4.95
CA GLU A 121 9.08 5.81 -4.28
C GLU A 121 10.27 6.38 -5.06
N ARG A 122 11.15 5.52 -5.56
CA ARG A 122 12.29 5.96 -6.38
C ARG A 122 11.83 6.64 -7.67
N SER A 123 10.83 6.09 -8.33
CA SER A 123 10.27 6.67 -9.55
C SER A 123 9.67 8.04 -9.28
N TRP A 124 8.86 8.15 -8.21
CA TRP A 124 8.28 9.44 -7.82
C TRP A 124 9.32 10.45 -7.37
N TYR A 125 10.39 9.99 -6.75
CA TYR A 125 11.50 10.86 -6.36
C TYR A 125 12.14 11.55 -7.56
N LYS A 126 12.19 10.88 -8.69
CA LYS A 126 12.73 11.42 -9.96
C LYS A 126 11.73 12.34 -10.67
N ILE A 127 10.43 12.20 -10.38
CA ILE A 127 9.39 13.00 -11.03
C ILE A 127 9.24 14.33 -10.28
N ASN A 128 9.19 15.42 -11.04
CA ASN A 128 9.08 16.77 -10.47
C ASN A 128 7.65 17.29 -10.37
N PHE A 129 6.65 16.47 -10.73
CA PHE A 129 5.25 16.84 -10.69
C PHE A 129 4.83 17.23 -9.26
N GLY A 130 4.21 18.39 -9.13
CA GLY A 130 3.73 18.88 -7.83
C GLY A 130 4.83 19.36 -6.88
N LEU A 131 6.08 19.46 -7.32
CA LEU A 131 7.16 20.06 -6.54
C LEU A 131 7.38 21.50 -6.97
N ASP A 132 7.66 22.38 -6.01
CA ASP A 132 8.07 23.73 -6.34
C ASP A 132 9.54 23.77 -6.73
N LYS A 133 9.99 24.94 -7.23
CA LYS A 133 11.35 25.12 -7.73
C LYS A 133 12.43 24.84 -6.69
N ARG A 134 12.19 25.22 -5.45
CA ARG A 134 13.17 25.06 -4.35
C ARG A 134 13.35 23.58 -3.98
N LYS A 135 12.24 22.84 -3.90
CA LYS A 135 12.29 21.40 -3.61
C LYS A 135 12.94 20.63 -4.76
N ARG A 136 12.72 21.06 -6.00
CA ARG A 136 13.40 20.48 -7.16
C ARG A 136 14.91 20.64 -7.05
N ALA A 137 15.39 21.83 -6.71
CA ALA A 137 16.82 22.11 -6.58
C ALA A 137 17.45 21.26 -5.47
N LYS A 138 16.83 21.18 -4.29
CA LYS A 138 17.30 20.33 -3.19
C LYS A 138 17.35 18.85 -3.56
N LYS A 139 16.35 18.40 -4.29
CA LYS A 139 16.27 17.02 -4.72
C LYS A 139 17.44 16.68 -5.65
N TRP A 140 17.72 17.53 -6.62
CA TRP A 140 18.82 17.33 -7.56
C TRP A 140 20.17 17.29 -6.86
N ARG A 141 20.37 18.13 -5.86
CA ARG A 141 21.61 18.14 -5.07
C ARG A 141 21.82 16.83 -4.30
N ARG A 142 20.75 16.18 -3.87
CA ARG A 142 20.86 14.92 -3.13
C ARG A 142 21.08 13.71 -4.04
N THR A 143 20.71 13.82 -5.30
CA THR A 143 20.81 12.73 -6.25
C THR A 143 22.03 12.80 -7.15
N SER A 144 22.71 13.94 -7.17
CA SER A 144 23.94 14.14 -7.93
C SER A 144 25.18 13.63 -7.21
#